data_4a048fdbee76649cb50cdf249f50ed15
#
_entry.id   4a048fdbee76649cb50cdf249f50ed15
#
_cell.length_a   1.000
_cell.length_b   1.000
_cell.length_c   1.000
_cell.angle_alpha   90.00
_cell.angle_beta   90.00
_cell.angle_gamma   90.00
#
_symmetry.space_group_name_H-M   'P 1'
#
loop_
_entity.id
_entity.type
_entity.pdbx_description
1 polymer ?
#
loop_
_entity_poly.entity_id
_entity_poly.type
_entity_poly.pdbx_seq_one_letter_code
_entity_poly.pdbx_strand_id
1 'polypeptide(L)'
;STKIKSFICGGPQERGLRAGTESVHNIVGMTKALEISIQNLDKEIEHVKSIKRHMIEKLNDLFPDIHYNGMSGDLEKSTYTVLNVCFPISNDKASMLDFHLDLKGIACSKGSACQSGSSSGSHVLNEIQNEKFKNLPSIRFSFSHNNSIEEVDYLIETLQDFINS
;
A
#
# COMPACT_ATOMS: atom_id res chain seq x y z
N SER A 1 8.68 17.87 -27.81
CA SER A 1 8.45 16.41 -27.74
C SER A 1 9.76 15.71 -27.41
N THR A 2 9.75 14.83 -26.42
CA THR A 2 10.93 14.03 -26.04
C THR A 2 11.26 13.04 -27.15
N LYS A 3 12.51 13.06 -27.66
CA LYS A 3 12.97 12.08 -28.64
C LYS A 3 13.47 10.83 -27.93
N ILE A 4 12.73 9.72 -28.05
CA ILE A 4 13.13 8.41 -27.51
C ILE A 4 13.92 7.67 -28.59
N LYS A 5 15.13 7.17 -28.24
CA LYS A 5 15.89 6.27 -29.09
C LYS A 5 15.49 4.82 -28.82
N SER A 6 15.38 4.02 -29.87
CA SER A 6 15.15 2.59 -29.75
C SER A 6 16.31 1.93 -28.98
N PHE A 7 15.95 1.11 -27.98
CA PHE A 7 16.91 0.30 -27.23
C PHE A 7 17.01 -1.13 -27.81
N ILE A 8 15.90 -1.64 -28.35
CA ILE A 8 15.85 -2.93 -29.04
C ILE A 8 15.80 -2.65 -30.54
N CYS A 9 16.93 -2.84 -31.22
CA CYS A 9 17.10 -2.55 -32.63
C CYS A 9 16.80 -3.77 -33.51
N GLY A 10 16.26 -3.56 -34.73
CA GLY A 10 15.92 -4.62 -35.69
C GLY A 10 14.85 -4.17 -36.68
N GLY A 11 13.75 -4.91 -36.74
CA GLY A 11 12.61 -4.61 -37.61
C GLY A 11 11.86 -3.32 -37.25
N PRO A 12 10.92 -2.86 -38.11
CA PRO A 12 10.25 -1.57 -37.96
C PRO A 12 9.02 -1.60 -37.00
N GLN A 13 8.85 -2.66 -36.20
CA GLN A 13 7.75 -2.78 -35.27
C GLN A 13 7.72 -1.58 -34.30
N GLU A 14 6.55 -1.28 -33.75
CA GLU A 14 6.32 -0.14 -32.85
C GLU A 14 6.89 1.19 -33.41
N ARG A 15 6.69 1.42 -34.69
CA ARG A 15 7.22 2.62 -35.39
C ARG A 15 8.76 2.77 -35.31
N GLY A 16 9.47 1.63 -35.23
CA GLY A 16 10.92 1.59 -35.07
C GLY A 16 11.43 1.84 -33.65
N LEU A 17 10.53 1.92 -32.66
CA LEU A 17 10.89 2.16 -31.25
C LEU A 17 11.25 0.86 -30.50
N ARG A 18 10.71 -0.27 -30.92
CA ARG A 18 10.98 -1.58 -30.32
C ARG A 18 10.84 -2.67 -31.38
N ALA A 19 11.93 -3.23 -31.79
CA ALA A 19 11.97 -4.30 -32.78
C ALA A 19 11.53 -5.66 -32.19
N GLY A 20 11.20 -6.59 -33.07
CA GLY A 20 10.77 -7.96 -32.76
C GLY A 20 9.24 -8.14 -32.89
N THR A 21 8.83 -9.36 -33.14
CA THR A 21 7.43 -9.73 -33.34
C THR A 21 6.57 -9.32 -32.14
N GLU A 22 5.36 -8.85 -32.41
CA GLU A 22 4.41 -8.45 -31.39
C GLU A 22 3.97 -9.64 -30.53
N SER A 23 3.89 -9.44 -29.22
CA SER A 23 3.44 -10.45 -28.28
C SER A 23 1.91 -10.47 -28.21
N VAL A 24 1.28 -11.07 -29.23
CA VAL A 24 -0.20 -11.04 -29.40
C VAL A 24 -0.93 -11.55 -28.17
N HIS A 25 -0.48 -12.65 -27.57
CA HIS A 25 -1.11 -13.22 -26.38
C HIS A 25 -1.05 -12.27 -25.17
N ASN A 26 0.06 -11.55 -24.96
CA ASN A 26 0.16 -10.55 -23.89
C ASN A 26 -0.74 -9.33 -24.16
N ILE A 27 -0.83 -8.89 -25.42
CA ILE A 27 -1.71 -7.79 -25.82
C ILE A 27 -3.18 -8.15 -25.58
N VAL A 28 -3.60 -9.33 -25.98
CA VAL A 28 -4.98 -9.83 -25.78
C VAL A 28 -5.27 -9.97 -24.28
N GLY A 29 -4.33 -10.55 -23.51
CA GLY A 29 -4.47 -10.70 -22.06
C GLY A 29 -4.60 -9.35 -21.35
N MET A 30 -3.75 -8.37 -21.70
CA MET A 30 -3.79 -7.01 -21.15
C MET A 30 -5.11 -6.30 -21.51
N THR A 31 -5.56 -6.44 -22.77
CA THR A 31 -6.84 -5.85 -23.21
C THR A 31 -8.01 -6.41 -22.41
N LYS A 32 -8.05 -7.75 -22.20
CA LYS A 32 -9.11 -8.37 -21.42
C LYS A 32 -9.07 -7.96 -19.93
N ALA A 33 -7.88 -7.87 -19.34
CA ALA A 33 -7.72 -7.38 -17.97
C ALA A 33 -8.21 -5.93 -17.82
N LEU A 34 -7.86 -5.07 -18.77
CA LEU A 34 -8.32 -3.67 -18.80
C LEU A 34 -9.85 -3.58 -18.93
N GLU A 35 -10.44 -4.35 -19.81
CA GLU A 35 -11.90 -4.41 -19.98
C GLU A 35 -12.60 -4.79 -18.66
N ILE A 36 -12.14 -5.84 -18.00
CA ILE A 36 -12.68 -6.30 -16.71
C ILE A 36 -12.51 -5.22 -15.63
N SER A 37 -11.34 -4.60 -15.55
CA SER A 37 -11.05 -3.54 -14.57
C SER A 37 -11.96 -2.33 -14.75
N ILE A 38 -12.20 -1.90 -16.01
CA ILE A 38 -13.09 -0.76 -16.29
C ILE A 38 -14.55 -1.11 -15.96
N GLN A 39 -15.00 -2.31 -16.28
CA GLN A 39 -16.37 -2.75 -16.00
C GLN A 39 -16.70 -2.81 -14.50
N ASN A 40 -15.71 -3.12 -13.67
CA ASN A 40 -15.88 -3.26 -12.22
C ASN A 40 -15.43 -2.05 -11.41
N LEU A 41 -14.86 -1.01 -12.05
CA LEU A 41 -14.12 0.07 -11.38
C LEU A 41 -14.90 0.74 -10.26
N ASP A 42 -16.12 1.20 -10.53
CA ASP A 42 -16.92 1.93 -9.55
C ASP A 42 -17.30 1.05 -8.35
N LYS A 43 -17.64 -0.21 -8.61
CA LYS A 43 -17.96 -1.18 -7.56
C LYS A 43 -16.75 -1.49 -6.68
N GLU A 44 -15.58 -1.66 -7.30
CA GLU A 44 -14.32 -1.90 -6.57
C GLU A 44 -13.89 -0.70 -5.74
N ILE A 45 -14.04 0.52 -6.27
CA ILE A 45 -13.75 1.76 -5.55
C ILE A 45 -14.61 1.85 -4.28
N GLU A 46 -15.92 1.68 -4.39
CA GLU A 46 -16.82 1.76 -3.24
C GLU A 46 -16.53 0.67 -2.20
N HIS A 47 -16.29 -0.55 -2.65
CA HIS A 47 -15.92 -1.66 -1.78
C HIS A 47 -14.63 -1.37 -1.01
N VAL A 48 -13.53 -1.01 -1.70
CA VAL A 48 -12.24 -0.76 -1.07
C VAL A 48 -12.28 0.49 -0.18
N LYS A 49 -13.02 1.54 -0.58
CA LYS A 49 -13.27 2.70 0.29
C LYS A 49 -13.99 2.32 1.57
N SER A 50 -14.95 1.38 1.52
CA SER A 50 -15.66 0.92 2.71
C SER A 50 -14.73 0.19 3.68
N ILE A 51 -13.86 -0.68 3.18
CA ILE A 51 -12.84 -1.40 3.96
C ILE A 51 -11.86 -0.42 4.62
N LYS A 52 -11.34 0.53 3.84
CA LYS A 52 -10.41 1.55 4.34
C LYS A 52 -11.06 2.43 5.41
N ARG A 53 -12.30 2.84 5.21
CA ARG A 53 -13.07 3.62 6.20
C ARG A 53 -13.24 2.85 7.50
N HIS A 54 -13.69 1.59 7.42
CA HIS A 54 -13.84 0.72 8.57
C HIS A 54 -12.53 0.57 9.36
N MET A 55 -11.42 0.36 8.66
CA MET A 55 -10.10 0.28 9.29
C MET A 55 -9.71 1.58 10.00
N ILE A 56 -9.95 2.75 9.39
CA ILE A 56 -9.67 4.05 10.00
C ILE A 56 -10.50 4.23 11.28
N GLU A 57 -11.80 3.92 11.25
CA GLU A 57 -12.69 4.01 12.40
C GLU A 57 -12.19 3.13 13.54
N LYS A 58 -11.92 1.85 13.28
CA LYS A 58 -11.42 0.90 14.27
C LYS A 58 -10.06 1.26 14.85
N LEU A 59 -9.15 1.76 14.01
CA LEU A 59 -7.84 2.22 14.48
C LEU A 59 -7.94 3.47 15.37
N ASN A 60 -8.83 4.40 15.05
CA ASN A 60 -9.07 5.58 15.90
C ASN A 60 -9.66 5.20 17.26
N ASP A 61 -10.55 4.19 17.29
CA ASP A 61 -11.11 3.67 18.55
C ASP A 61 -10.05 2.98 19.42
N LEU A 62 -9.15 2.22 18.80
CA LEU A 62 -8.11 1.47 19.50
C LEU A 62 -6.93 2.36 19.94
N PHE A 63 -6.59 3.37 19.13
CA PHE A 63 -5.46 4.28 19.37
C PHE A 63 -5.92 5.74 19.25
N PRO A 64 -6.30 6.41 20.35
CA PRO A 64 -6.73 7.82 20.29
C PRO A 64 -5.70 8.80 19.71
N ASP A 65 -4.40 8.49 19.85
CA ASP A 65 -3.29 9.30 19.34
C ASP A 65 -2.68 8.79 18.02
N ILE A 66 -3.43 7.96 17.28
CA ILE A 66 -2.95 7.42 16.00
C ILE A 66 -2.71 8.55 14.98
N HIS A 67 -1.71 8.39 14.15
CA HIS A 67 -1.42 9.35 13.09
C HIS A 67 -1.36 8.65 11.72
N TYR A 68 -1.96 9.29 10.71
CA TYR A 68 -1.92 8.83 9.33
C TYR A 68 -0.90 9.65 8.54
N ASN A 69 0.12 8.99 8.01
CA ASN A 69 1.19 9.68 7.29
C ASN A 69 0.69 10.31 5.98
N GLY A 70 1.09 11.56 5.77
CA GLY A 70 0.60 12.37 4.65
C GLY A 70 -0.91 12.56 4.72
N MET A 71 -1.57 12.38 3.58
CA MET A 71 -3.04 12.45 3.48
C MET A 71 -3.72 11.08 3.51
N SER A 72 -2.99 10.00 3.89
CA SER A 72 -3.49 8.63 3.70
C SER A 72 -4.78 8.31 4.48
N GLY A 73 -5.06 9.02 5.58
CA GLY A 73 -6.31 8.91 6.34
C GLY A 73 -7.50 9.69 5.75
N ASP A 74 -7.28 10.55 4.77
CA ASP A 74 -8.34 11.32 4.12
C ASP A 74 -8.86 10.54 2.90
N LEU A 75 -10.12 10.10 2.95
CA LEU A 75 -10.73 9.27 1.90
C LEU A 75 -10.95 10.01 0.58
N GLU A 76 -10.98 11.34 0.59
CA GLU A 76 -11.24 12.15 -0.61
C GLU A 76 -9.94 12.66 -1.26
N LYS A 77 -8.87 12.87 -0.46
CA LYS A 77 -7.61 13.46 -0.93
C LYS A 77 -6.50 12.42 -1.13
N SER A 78 -6.74 11.18 -0.76
CA SER A 78 -5.76 10.11 -0.94
C SER A 78 -6.27 8.97 -1.81
N THR A 79 -5.34 8.12 -2.30
CA THR A 79 -5.76 6.88 -2.94
C THR A 79 -6.53 5.98 -1.96
N TYR A 80 -7.61 5.38 -2.43
CA TYR A 80 -8.43 4.46 -1.63
C TYR A 80 -7.72 3.13 -1.35
N THR A 81 -6.68 2.79 -2.10
CA THR A 81 -5.99 1.49 -2.03
C THR A 81 -4.87 1.41 -1.01
N VAL A 82 -4.52 2.52 -0.33
CA VAL A 82 -3.38 2.57 0.60
C VAL A 82 -3.73 3.35 1.85
N LEU A 83 -3.32 2.82 3.01
CA LEU A 83 -3.33 3.51 4.29
C LEU A 83 -1.94 3.39 4.93
N ASN A 84 -1.31 4.51 5.27
CA ASN A 84 -0.02 4.53 5.95
C ASN A 84 -0.20 5.05 7.36
N VAL A 85 0.03 4.20 8.34
CA VAL A 85 -0.30 4.42 9.75
C VAL A 85 0.96 4.52 10.56
N CYS A 86 1.06 5.57 11.36
CA CYS A 86 2.10 5.75 12.38
C CYS A 86 1.49 5.39 13.75
N PHE A 87 2.03 4.33 14.38
CA PHE A 87 1.49 3.78 15.61
C PHE A 87 2.11 4.43 16.85
N PRO A 88 1.31 4.91 17.82
CA PRO A 88 1.80 5.52 19.06
C PRO A 88 2.18 4.45 20.10
N ILE A 89 3.12 3.58 19.76
CA ILE A 89 3.61 2.49 20.61
C ILE A 89 5.08 2.68 20.98
N SER A 90 5.51 2.08 22.10
CA SER A 90 6.89 2.19 22.57
C SER A 90 7.91 1.61 21.58
N ASN A 91 9.16 2.13 21.61
CA ASN A 91 10.21 1.69 20.71
C ASN A 91 10.52 0.18 20.81
N ASP A 92 10.41 -0.40 22.00
CA ASP A 92 10.64 -1.83 22.22
C ASP A 92 9.60 -2.68 21.47
N LYS A 93 8.32 -2.30 21.56
CA LYS A 93 7.23 -2.95 20.80
C LYS A 93 7.28 -2.61 19.30
N ALA A 94 7.74 -1.41 18.95
CA ALA A 94 7.82 -0.93 17.56
C ALA A 94 8.63 -1.85 16.64
N SER A 95 9.73 -2.40 17.15
CA SER A 95 10.62 -3.28 16.39
C SER A 95 9.99 -4.66 16.09
N MET A 96 9.00 -5.05 16.89
CA MET A 96 8.35 -6.38 16.82
C MET A 96 7.01 -6.35 16.08
N LEU A 97 6.43 -5.17 15.83
CA LEU A 97 5.07 -5.05 15.31
C LEU A 97 4.88 -5.71 13.94
N ASP A 98 5.75 -5.42 12.99
CA ASP A 98 5.70 -6.00 11.64
C ASP A 98 5.92 -7.51 11.66
N PHE A 99 6.86 -7.98 12.47
CA PHE A 99 7.11 -9.41 12.66
C PHE A 99 5.91 -10.12 13.31
N HIS A 100 5.29 -9.49 14.31
CA HIS A 100 4.10 -10.04 14.96
C HIS A 100 2.93 -10.19 13.97
N LEU A 101 2.69 -9.16 13.14
CA LEU A 101 1.67 -9.21 12.11
C LEU A 101 1.94 -10.31 11.08
N ASP A 102 3.19 -10.45 10.63
CA ASP A 102 3.61 -11.51 9.69
C ASP A 102 3.37 -12.92 10.27
N LEU A 103 3.73 -13.16 11.53
CA LEU A 103 3.45 -14.42 12.23
C LEU A 103 1.96 -14.75 12.33
N LYS A 104 1.10 -13.73 12.32
CA LYS A 104 -0.36 -13.87 12.31
C LYS A 104 -0.95 -13.95 10.90
N GLY A 105 -0.09 -14.03 9.86
CA GLY A 105 -0.51 -14.11 8.46
C GLY A 105 -1.00 -12.80 7.86
N ILE A 106 -0.69 -11.66 8.50
CA ILE A 106 -1.08 -10.32 8.03
C ILE A 106 0.08 -9.71 7.25
N ALA A 107 -0.04 -9.69 5.93
CA ALA A 107 0.95 -9.08 5.05
C ALA A 107 0.82 -7.56 5.03
N CYS A 108 1.86 -6.87 5.47
CA CYS A 108 1.95 -5.41 5.45
C CYS A 108 3.35 -4.96 5.07
N SER A 109 3.58 -3.66 4.93
CA SER A 109 4.89 -3.12 4.55
C SER A 109 5.38 -2.10 5.56
N LYS A 110 6.63 -2.28 6.05
CA LYS A 110 7.34 -1.31 6.88
C LYS A 110 8.31 -0.51 6.02
N GLY A 111 8.21 0.81 6.06
CA GLY A 111 9.12 1.69 5.31
C GLY A 111 9.00 1.59 3.79
N SER A 112 10.12 1.79 3.09
CA SER A 112 10.21 1.59 1.65
C SER A 112 10.61 0.14 1.36
N ALA A 113 9.84 -0.55 0.50
CA ALA A 113 10.10 -1.94 0.11
C ALA A 113 11.51 -2.15 -0.50
N CYS A 114 12.11 -1.10 -1.08
CA CYS A 114 13.45 -1.14 -1.70
C CYS A 114 14.61 -1.00 -0.70
N GLN A 115 14.35 -0.74 0.57
CA GLN A 115 15.36 -0.54 1.61
C GLN A 115 15.28 -1.60 2.73
N SER A 116 14.78 -2.80 2.41
CA SER A 116 14.86 -3.94 3.32
C SER A 116 16.35 -4.23 3.61
N GLY A 117 16.84 -3.78 4.78
CA GLY A 117 18.24 -3.90 5.20
C GLY A 117 18.95 -2.60 5.55
N SER A 118 18.37 -1.41 5.27
CA SER A 118 18.93 -0.14 5.74
C SER A 118 18.23 0.32 7.03
N SER A 119 19.04 0.69 8.02
CA SER A 119 18.55 1.26 9.31
C SER A 119 17.97 2.67 9.18
N SER A 120 17.95 3.26 7.98
CA SER A 120 17.64 4.68 7.77
C SER A 120 16.15 5.02 7.58
N GLY A 121 15.23 4.03 7.71
CA GLY A 121 13.79 4.27 7.57
C GLY A 121 13.37 4.69 6.16
N SER A 122 12.15 5.19 6.01
CA SER A 122 11.65 5.70 4.72
C SER A 122 12.09 7.14 4.50
N HIS A 123 12.89 7.40 3.46
CA HIS A 123 13.29 8.76 3.09
C HIS A 123 12.09 9.68 2.82
N VAL A 124 10.97 9.14 2.31
CA VAL A 124 9.73 9.91 2.10
C VAL A 124 9.12 10.32 3.44
N LEU A 125 8.98 9.38 4.37
CA LEU A 125 8.39 9.67 5.68
C LEU A 125 9.25 10.65 6.48
N ASN A 126 10.58 10.56 6.38
CA ASN A 126 11.50 11.50 7.04
C ASN A 126 11.29 12.95 6.62
N GLU A 127 10.86 13.18 5.35
CA GLU A 127 10.60 14.53 4.83
C GLU A 127 9.20 15.04 5.16
N ILE A 128 8.20 14.16 5.27
CA ILE A 128 6.80 14.58 5.44
C ILE A 128 6.29 14.50 6.88
N GLN A 129 6.95 13.73 7.74
CA GLN A 129 6.56 13.58 9.15
C GLN A 129 7.07 14.74 10.00
N ASN A 130 6.23 15.17 10.95
CA ASN A 130 6.67 16.04 12.04
C ASN A 130 7.65 15.29 12.95
N GLU A 131 8.57 16.01 13.61
CA GLU A 131 9.57 15.46 14.54
C GLU A 131 8.96 14.51 15.60
N LYS A 132 7.74 14.80 16.05
CA LYS A 132 7.00 13.97 17.03
C LYS A 132 6.80 12.53 16.55
N PHE A 133 6.68 12.29 15.25
CA PHE A 133 6.30 11.00 14.67
C PHE A 133 7.48 10.24 14.04
N LYS A 134 8.63 10.89 13.81
CA LYS A 134 9.78 10.30 13.09
C LYS A 134 10.33 9.03 13.73
N ASN A 135 10.21 8.90 15.05
CA ASN A 135 10.72 7.75 15.80
C ASN A 135 9.64 6.68 16.07
N LEU A 136 8.41 6.92 15.64
CA LEU A 136 7.33 5.95 15.82
C LEU A 136 7.22 5.01 14.61
N PRO A 137 6.84 3.74 14.82
CA PRO A 137 6.72 2.77 13.73
C PRO A 137 5.59 3.15 12.78
N SER A 138 5.91 3.09 11.50
CA SER A 138 4.92 3.31 10.43
C SER A 138 4.75 2.05 9.61
N ILE A 139 3.50 1.63 9.43
CA ILE A 139 3.13 0.49 8.59
C ILE A 139 2.19 0.96 7.49
N ARG A 140 2.42 0.45 6.29
CA ARG A 140 1.57 0.68 5.13
C ARG A 140 0.73 -0.56 4.86
N PHE A 141 -0.57 -0.39 4.88
CA PHE A 141 -1.56 -1.37 4.46
C PHE A 141 -2.00 -1.05 3.04
N SER A 142 -2.17 -2.10 2.23
CA SER A 142 -2.65 -1.99 0.86
C SER A 142 -3.93 -2.81 0.71
N PHE A 143 -4.93 -2.24 0.07
CA PHE A 143 -6.25 -2.84 -0.10
C PHE A 143 -6.53 -3.16 -1.55
N SER A 144 -7.28 -4.22 -1.77
CA SER A 144 -7.79 -4.64 -3.06
C SER A 144 -9.26 -5.08 -2.95
N HIS A 145 -9.89 -5.34 -4.08
CA HIS A 145 -11.25 -5.88 -4.13
C HIS A 145 -11.40 -7.28 -3.49
N ASN A 146 -10.29 -7.96 -3.21
CA ASN A 146 -10.29 -9.28 -2.56
C ASN A 146 -10.31 -9.21 -1.03
N ASN A 147 -10.06 -8.03 -0.45
CA ASN A 147 -10.10 -7.88 0.98
C ASN A 147 -11.52 -7.77 1.52
N SER A 148 -11.72 -8.08 2.79
CA SER A 148 -12.99 -8.04 3.47
C SER A 148 -12.94 -7.23 4.78
N ILE A 149 -14.12 -6.93 5.32
CA ILE A 149 -14.27 -6.28 6.63
C ILE A 149 -13.77 -7.19 7.75
N GLU A 150 -14.00 -8.49 7.65
CA GLU A 150 -13.59 -9.51 8.63
C GLU A 150 -12.05 -9.59 8.73
N GLU A 151 -11.33 -9.40 7.63
CA GLU A 151 -9.87 -9.33 7.64
C GLU A 151 -9.37 -8.09 8.39
N VAL A 152 -10.08 -6.97 8.27
CA VAL A 152 -9.78 -5.77 9.06
C VAL A 152 -10.06 -6.01 10.53
N ASP A 153 -11.20 -6.61 10.89
CA ASP A 153 -11.54 -6.93 12.27
C ASP A 153 -10.48 -7.87 12.90
N TYR A 154 -10.02 -8.88 12.16
CA TYR A 154 -8.93 -9.75 12.59
C TYR A 154 -7.61 -9.00 12.81
N LEU A 155 -7.28 -8.04 11.95
CA LEU A 155 -6.12 -7.16 12.15
C LEU A 155 -6.25 -6.36 13.46
N ILE A 156 -7.43 -5.78 13.72
CA ILE A 156 -7.68 -4.98 14.92
C ILE A 156 -7.55 -5.83 16.19
N GLU A 157 -8.13 -7.03 16.21
CA GLU A 157 -7.98 -7.99 17.32
C GLU A 157 -6.49 -8.34 17.54
N THR A 158 -5.75 -8.60 16.47
CA THR A 158 -4.31 -8.90 16.52
C THR A 158 -3.50 -7.73 17.09
N LEU A 159 -3.82 -6.49 16.70
CA LEU A 159 -3.19 -5.28 17.25
C LEU A 159 -3.52 -5.09 18.73
N GLN A 160 -4.76 -5.34 19.13
CA GLN A 160 -5.20 -5.24 20.50
C GLN A 160 -4.47 -6.25 21.41
N ASP A 161 -4.33 -7.49 20.97
CA ASP A 161 -3.56 -8.53 21.67
C ASP A 161 -2.10 -8.13 21.82
N PHE A 162 -1.50 -7.58 20.74
CA PHE A 162 -0.11 -7.13 20.74
C PHE A 162 0.15 -5.96 21.72
N ILE A 163 -0.81 -5.04 21.86
CA ILE A 163 -0.67 -3.91 22.81
C ILE A 163 -0.74 -4.40 24.25
N ASN A 164 -1.60 -5.38 24.52
CA ASN A 164 -1.87 -5.90 25.85
C ASN A 164 -0.83 -6.93 26.34
N SER A 165 0.00 -7.47 25.42
CA SER A 165 1.10 -8.39 25.74
C SER A 165 2.36 -7.63 26.18
#